data_376e54aef8823bedd82b17116c3655e9
#
_entry.id   376e54aef8823bedd82b17116c3655e9
#
_cell.length_a   1.000
_cell.length_b   1.000
_cell.length_c   1.000
_cell.angle_alpha   90.00
_cell.angle_beta   90.00
_cell.angle_gamma   90.00
#
_symmetry.space_group_name_H-M   'P 1'
#
loop_
_entity.id
_entity.type
_entity.pdbx_description
1 polymer ?
#
loop_
_entity_poly.entity_id
_entity_poly.type
_entity_poly.pdbx_seq_one_letter_code
_entity_poly.pdbx_strand_id
1 'polypeptide(L)'
;RENRGSQLVLSRSANEMVVELFKLEVPEIAEEVIQIRAVARDSGARTKIAVKTNDVRIDPVGACVGMRGSRVQAVSNELGSERIDIVVWDDDPAKLLINTLSPAEVTSIVLDEENRSMEVKVKDENLALSIVRNGQYIRLASELIGWQIQIGGENDDLSIDDSPENVLIKFMGVDADLAQKLIENGFDTVQKISESSVEDLESIEEIDSEISEVLIERSEAALLELALSDIENEELKDNKYEIFR
;
A
#
# COMPACT_ATOMS: atom_id res chain seq x y z
N ARG A 1 0.57 -27.63 20.89
CA ARG A 1 -0.80 -27.05 20.96
C ARG A 1 -1.73 -28.10 21.52
N GLU A 2 -2.16 -27.94 22.77
CA GLU A 2 -3.16 -28.81 23.36
C GLU A 2 -4.55 -28.32 22.90
N ASN A 3 -5.21 -29.12 22.08
CA ASN A 3 -6.55 -28.83 21.53
C ASN A 3 -7.65 -29.23 22.55
N ARG A 4 -7.66 -28.64 23.75
CA ARG A 4 -8.70 -28.89 24.74
C ARG A 4 -9.30 -27.58 25.25
N GLY A 5 -10.51 -27.26 24.76
CA GLY A 5 -11.33 -26.15 25.24
C GLY A 5 -11.14 -24.82 24.47
N SER A 6 -11.96 -23.80 24.81
CA SER A 6 -11.86 -22.45 24.26
C SER A 6 -10.58 -21.78 24.72
N GLN A 7 -9.76 -21.34 23.79
CA GLN A 7 -8.51 -20.60 24.08
C GLN A 7 -8.79 -19.10 23.97
N LEU A 8 -8.40 -18.33 24.99
CA LEU A 8 -8.41 -16.88 24.95
C LEU A 8 -7.06 -16.41 24.42
N VAL A 9 -7.08 -15.63 23.35
CA VAL A 9 -5.91 -14.97 22.77
C VAL A 9 -6.01 -13.49 23.04
N LEU A 10 -5.01 -12.93 23.71
CA LEU A 10 -4.91 -11.50 23.95
C LEU A 10 -3.94 -10.88 22.95
N SER A 11 -4.35 -9.78 22.31
CA SER A 11 -3.52 -9.06 21.37
C SER A 11 -3.60 -7.56 21.62
N ARG A 12 -2.44 -6.88 21.65
CA ARG A 12 -2.36 -5.42 21.64
C ARG A 12 -2.10 -4.87 20.23
N SER A 13 -1.81 -5.74 19.26
CA SER A 13 -1.55 -5.37 17.86
C SER A 13 -2.81 -5.43 16.98
N ALA A 14 -3.92 -5.96 17.48
CA ALA A 14 -5.17 -6.05 16.73
C ALA A 14 -5.82 -4.66 16.52
N ASN A 15 -6.51 -4.50 15.38
CA ASN A 15 -7.22 -3.26 15.04
C ASN A 15 -8.34 -2.95 16.04
N GLU A 16 -9.00 -3.97 16.59
CA GLU A 16 -10.04 -3.86 17.59
C GLU A 16 -9.57 -3.14 18.86
N MET A 17 -8.30 -3.29 19.23
CA MET A 17 -7.72 -2.57 20.37
C MET A 17 -7.84 -1.06 20.18
N VAL A 18 -7.60 -0.55 18.98
CA VAL A 18 -7.73 0.88 18.66
C VAL A 18 -9.20 1.32 18.76
N VAL A 19 -10.12 0.51 18.22
CA VAL A 19 -11.57 0.79 18.27
C VAL A 19 -12.06 0.91 19.70
N GLU A 20 -11.68 -0.03 20.56
CA GLU A 20 -12.11 -0.02 21.98
C GLU A 20 -11.50 1.16 22.76
N LEU A 21 -10.25 1.53 22.49
CA LEU A 21 -9.65 2.72 23.09
C LEU A 21 -10.37 4.01 22.68
N PHE A 22 -10.74 4.13 21.39
CA PHE A 22 -11.54 5.27 20.94
C PHE A 22 -12.94 5.30 21.57
N LYS A 23 -13.58 4.16 21.79
CA LYS A 23 -14.87 4.10 22.52
C LYS A 23 -14.74 4.60 23.96
N LEU A 24 -13.61 4.36 24.61
CA LEU A 24 -13.37 4.83 25.97
C LEU A 24 -13.13 6.35 26.03
N GLU A 25 -12.38 6.90 25.06
CA GLU A 25 -11.96 8.31 25.06
C GLU A 25 -12.98 9.25 24.38
N VAL A 26 -13.82 8.73 23.48
CA VAL A 26 -14.74 9.50 22.64
C VAL A 26 -16.19 9.06 22.91
N PRO A 27 -16.92 9.77 23.77
CA PRO A 27 -18.30 9.42 24.12
C PRO A 27 -19.22 9.30 22.89
N GLU A 28 -19.01 10.15 21.88
CA GLU A 28 -19.76 10.16 20.63
C GLU A 28 -19.61 8.84 19.83
N ILE A 29 -18.51 8.11 20.02
CA ILE A 29 -18.33 6.76 19.46
C ILE A 29 -19.04 5.72 20.32
N ALA A 30 -18.94 5.84 21.64
CA ALA A 30 -19.61 4.92 22.56
C ALA A 30 -21.14 4.99 22.43
N GLU A 31 -21.68 6.18 22.12
CA GLU A 31 -23.11 6.44 21.88
C GLU A 31 -23.55 6.15 20.43
N GLU A 32 -22.63 5.64 19.57
CA GLU A 32 -22.86 5.32 18.16
C GLU A 32 -23.26 6.53 17.28
N VAL A 33 -23.04 7.75 17.75
CA VAL A 33 -23.25 8.98 16.98
C VAL A 33 -22.16 9.12 15.90
N ILE A 34 -20.93 8.72 16.25
CA ILE A 34 -19.79 8.58 15.34
C ILE A 34 -19.46 7.10 15.22
N GLN A 35 -19.28 6.63 14.00
CA GLN A 35 -18.92 5.26 13.70
C GLN A 35 -17.50 5.19 13.14
N ILE A 36 -16.68 4.28 13.67
CA ILE A 36 -15.42 3.89 13.02
C ILE A 36 -15.77 2.87 11.94
N ARG A 37 -15.51 3.23 10.68
CA ARG A 37 -15.87 2.41 9.51
C ARG A 37 -14.73 1.49 9.07
N ALA A 38 -13.49 1.94 9.23
CA ALA A 38 -12.31 1.18 8.89
C ALA A 38 -11.13 1.57 9.77
N VAL A 39 -10.22 0.63 9.97
CA VAL A 39 -8.94 0.81 10.69
C VAL A 39 -7.86 0.09 9.90
N ALA A 40 -6.78 0.81 9.61
CA ALA A 40 -5.55 0.23 9.07
C ALA A 40 -4.41 0.55 10.03
N ARG A 41 -3.62 -0.47 10.41
CA ARG A 41 -2.68 -0.33 11.51
C ARG A 41 -1.34 -0.99 11.24
N ASP A 42 -0.28 -0.22 11.40
CA ASP A 42 1.09 -0.70 11.58
C ASP A 42 1.45 -0.54 13.05
N SER A 43 1.27 -1.65 13.80
CA SER A 43 1.35 -1.66 15.26
C SER A 43 2.70 -1.15 15.77
N GLY A 44 2.65 -0.16 16.66
CA GLY A 44 3.83 0.50 17.21
C GLY A 44 4.37 1.64 16.35
N ALA A 45 3.87 1.85 15.14
CA ALA A 45 4.33 2.90 14.24
C ALA A 45 3.20 3.89 13.90
N ARG A 46 2.16 3.45 13.19
CA ARG A 46 1.11 4.34 12.69
C ARG A 46 -0.21 3.62 12.49
N THR A 47 -1.31 4.30 12.83
CA THR A 47 -2.68 3.84 12.58
C THR A 47 -3.46 4.89 11.80
N LYS A 48 -4.26 4.47 10.84
CA LYS A 48 -5.29 5.29 10.20
C LYS A 48 -6.67 4.75 10.57
N ILE A 49 -7.57 5.66 10.97
CA ILE A 49 -8.97 5.33 11.22
C ILE A 49 -9.87 6.20 10.35
N ALA A 50 -10.90 5.59 9.78
CA ALA A 50 -11.92 6.28 9.02
C ALA A 50 -13.21 6.36 9.81
N VAL A 51 -13.73 7.57 10.03
CA VAL A 51 -14.88 7.85 10.88
C VAL A 51 -16.01 8.49 10.09
N LYS A 52 -17.24 8.13 10.39
CA LYS A 52 -18.46 8.63 9.76
C LYS A 52 -19.48 9.03 10.80
N THR A 53 -20.21 10.11 10.57
CA THR A 53 -21.43 10.45 11.31
C THR A 53 -22.57 10.75 10.34
N ASN A 54 -23.79 10.49 10.77
CA ASN A 54 -24.99 10.88 10.06
C ASN A 54 -25.56 12.23 10.55
N ASP A 55 -25.02 12.78 11.64
CA ASP A 55 -25.43 14.10 12.16
C ASP A 55 -24.53 15.18 11.57
N VAL A 56 -25.07 15.95 10.64
CA VAL A 56 -24.37 17.05 9.94
C VAL A 56 -23.85 18.17 10.85
N ARG A 57 -24.30 18.21 12.11
CA ARG A 57 -23.86 19.20 13.10
C ARG A 57 -22.58 18.79 13.83
N ILE A 58 -22.15 17.55 13.65
CA ILE A 58 -21.00 16.99 14.35
C ILE A 58 -19.84 16.84 13.35
N ASP A 59 -18.71 17.41 13.69
CA ASP A 59 -17.45 17.12 13.04
C ASP A 59 -16.86 15.83 13.63
N PRO A 60 -16.88 14.69 12.89
CA PRO A 60 -16.43 13.42 13.44
C PRO A 60 -14.91 13.39 13.70
N VAL A 61 -14.14 14.10 12.89
CA VAL A 61 -12.67 14.18 13.06
C VAL A 61 -12.35 15.02 14.30
N GLY A 62 -12.93 16.22 14.39
CA GLY A 62 -12.71 17.12 15.52
C GLY A 62 -13.12 16.49 16.87
N ALA A 63 -14.22 15.74 16.90
CA ALA A 63 -14.67 15.02 18.09
C ALA A 63 -13.69 13.94 18.54
N CYS A 64 -13.13 13.18 17.58
CA CYS A 64 -12.13 12.14 17.87
C CYS A 64 -10.76 12.73 18.26
N VAL A 65 -10.36 13.85 17.64
CA VAL A 65 -9.12 14.55 17.99
C VAL A 65 -9.22 15.14 19.40
N GLY A 66 -10.36 15.74 19.74
CA GLY A 66 -10.60 16.42 21.01
C GLY A 66 -9.88 17.77 21.13
N MET A 67 -10.15 18.48 22.21
CA MET A 67 -9.54 19.80 22.43
C MET A 67 -8.02 19.71 22.45
N ARG A 68 -7.34 20.43 21.52
CA ARG A 68 -5.88 20.44 21.36
C ARG A 68 -5.27 19.03 21.21
N GLY A 69 -6.04 18.08 20.65
CA GLY A 69 -5.57 16.72 20.45
C GLY A 69 -5.60 15.82 21.68
N SER A 70 -6.29 16.23 22.77
CA SER A 70 -6.26 15.52 24.05
C SER A 70 -6.74 14.07 23.97
N ARG A 71 -7.82 13.80 23.20
CA ARG A 71 -8.39 12.46 23.08
C ARG A 71 -7.50 11.55 22.23
N VAL A 72 -7.11 11.99 21.04
CA VAL A 72 -6.22 11.21 20.18
C VAL A 72 -4.87 10.96 20.85
N GLN A 73 -4.35 11.93 21.62
CA GLN A 73 -3.09 11.76 22.36
C GLN A 73 -3.21 10.74 23.49
N ALA A 74 -4.36 10.67 24.18
CA ALA A 74 -4.61 9.66 25.21
C ALA A 74 -4.57 8.24 24.60
N VAL A 75 -5.26 8.03 23.45
CA VAL A 75 -5.21 6.75 22.73
C VAL A 75 -3.79 6.44 22.23
N SER A 76 -3.10 7.40 21.63
CA SER A 76 -1.72 7.25 21.15
C SER A 76 -0.78 6.82 22.28
N ASN A 77 -0.87 7.45 23.45
CA ASN A 77 -0.04 7.12 24.61
C ASN A 77 -0.27 5.69 25.09
N GLU A 78 -1.54 5.23 25.14
CA GLU A 78 -1.87 3.85 25.50
C GLU A 78 -1.29 2.84 24.49
N LEU A 79 -1.19 3.21 23.22
CA LEU A 79 -0.60 2.39 22.15
C LEU A 79 0.94 2.51 22.05
N GLY A 80 1.62 3.12 23.02
CA GLY A 80 3.07 3.27 23.02
C GLY A 80 3.56 4.39 22.08
N SER A 81 2.84 5.49 22.01
CA SER A 81 3.12 6.66 21.16
C SER A 81 2.98 6.40 19.65
N GLU A 82 2.12 5.45 19.30
CA GLU A 82 1.72 5.18 17.91
C GLU A 82 1.03 6.40 17.31
N ARG A 83 1.40 6.78 16.09
CA ARG A 83 0.78 7.92 15.41
C ARG A 83 -0.60 7.53 14.89
N ILE A 84 -1.59 8.39 15.16
CA ILE A 84 -2.98 8.13 14.74
C ILE A 84 -3.43 9.24 13.79
N ASP A 85 -3.81 8.85 12.58
CA ASP A 85 -4.43 9.71 11.58
C ASP A 85 -5.93 9.40 11.53
N ILE A 86 -6.76 10.43 11.67
CA ILE A 86 -8.21 10.32 11.63
C ILE A 86 -8.70 10.96 10.34
N VAL A 87 -9.44 10.20 9.54
CA VAL A 87 -9.97 10.66 8.26
C VAL A 87 -11.48 10.53 8.21
N VAL A 88 -12.13 11.37 7.41
CA VAL A 88 -13.58 11.26 7.16
C VAL A 88 -13.83 10.12 6.19
N TRP A 89 -14.70 9.20 6.58
CA TRP A 89 -15.18 8.15 5.68
C TRP A 89 -16.06 8.72 4.58
N ASP A 90 -15.86 8.26 3.37
CA ASP A 90 -16.78 8.46 2.25
C ASP A 90 -17.09 7.08 1.62
N ASP A 91 -18.32 6.90 1.14
CA ASP A 91 -18.73 5.66 0.46
C ASP A 91 -18.17 5.59 -0.97
N ASP A 92 -17.72 6.72 -1.51
CA ASP A 92 -16.98 6.82 -2.76
C ASP A 92 -15.50 6.54 -2.50
N PRO A 93 -14.92 5.45 -3.06
CA PRO A 93 -13.54 5.06 -2.81
C PRO A 93 -12.53 6.15 -3.22
N ALA A 94 -12.79 6.90 -4.29
CA ALA A 94 -11.91 7.98 -4.73
C ALA A 94 -11.86 9.13 -3.73
N LYS A 95 -13.01 9.53 -3.19
CA LYS A 95 -13.07 10.57 -2.15
C LYS A 95 -12.43 10.11 -0.85
N LEU A 96 -12.68 8.85 -0.45
CA LEU A 96 -12.02 8.26 0.72
C LEU A 96 -10.51 8.26 0.55
N LEU A 97 -10.01 7.96 -0.65
CA LEU A 97 -8.58 8.00 -0.95
C LEU A 97 -8.00 9.41 -0.80
N ILE A 98 -8.67 10.44 -1.36
CA ILE A 98 -8.25 11.84 -1.21
C ILE A 98 -8.17 12.23 0.27
N ASN A 99 -9.20 11.87 1.06
CA ASN A 99 -9.21 12.14 2.50
C ASN A 99 -8.06 11.42 3.21
N THR A 100 -7.76 10.19 2.80
CA THR A 100 -6.73 9.33 3.42
C THR A 100 -5.32 9.80 3.10
N LEU A 101 -5.10 10.34 1.89
CA LEU A 101 -3.80 10.86 1.43
C LEU A 101 -3.53 12.30 1.88
N SER A 102 -4.51 13.00 2.45
CA SER A 102 -4.30 14.36 2.98
C SER A 102 -3.11 14.37 3.98
N PRO A 103 -2.21 15.37 3.90
CA PRO A 103 -2.26 16.63 3.14
C PRO A 103 -1.69 16.54 1.70
N ALA A 104 -1.36 15.37 1.17
CA ALA A 104 -0.88 15.25 -0.21
C ALA A 104 -1.98 15.68 -1.20
N GLU A 105 -1.61 16.52 -2.17
CA GLU A 105 -2.51 16.97 -3.21
C GLU A 105 -2.56 15.95 -4.34
N VAL A 106 -3.72 15.31 -4.50
CA VAL A 106 -4.01 14.37 -5.57
C VAL A 106 -4.40 15.13 -6.82
N THR A 107 -3.74 14.90 -7.94
CA THR A 107 -4.00 15.56 -9.23
C THR A 107 -4.95 14.75 -10.11
N SER A 108 -4.82 13.44 -10.11
CA SER A 108 -5.73 12.54 -10.83
C SER A 108 -5.87 11.20 -10.15
N ILE A 109 -7.03 10.55 -10.35
CA ILE A 109 -7.29 9.18 -9.90
C ILE A 109 -7.93 8.44 -11.08
N VAL A 110 -7.39 7.29 -11.41
CA VAL A 110 -8.00 6.33 -12.33
C VAL A 110 -8.45 5.13 -11.52
N LEU A 111 -9.71 4.74 -11.69
CA LEU A 111 -10.33 3.64 -10.95
C LEU A 111 -10.51 2.44 -11.89
N ASP A 112 -10.06 1.28 -11.45
CA ASP A 112 -10.37 -0.01 -12.02
C ASP A 112 -11.24 -0.80 -11.03
N GLU A 113 -12.56 -0.78 -11.28
CA GLU A 113 -13.54 -1.43 -10.42
C GLU A 113 -13.46 -2.97 -10.51
N GLU A 114 -13.03 -3.51 -11.66
CA GLU A 114 -12.94 -4.95 -11.89
C GLU A 114 -11.83 -5.57 -11.02
N ASN A 115 -10.66 -4.93 -11.02
CA ASN A 115 -9.49 -5.37 -10.26
C ASN A 115 -9.41 -4.75 -8.85
N ARG A 116 -10.33 -3.83 -8.52
CA ARG A 116 -10.29 -3.02 -7.30
C ARG A 116 -8.94 -2.35 -7.10
N SER A 117 -8.43 -1.74 -8.17
CA SER A 117 -7.18 -1.00 -8.17
C SER A 117 -7.41 0.49 -8.46
N MET A 118 -6.53 1.32 -7.96
CA MET A 118 -6.53 2.76 -8.15
C MET A 118 -5.13 3.22 -8.51
N GLU A 119 -5.04 3.95 -9.62
CA GLU A 119 -3.84 4.69 -9.97
C GLU A 119 -4.01 6.15 -9.55
N VAL A 120 -3.06 6.66 -8.78
CA VAL A 120 -3.15 7.97 -8.15
C VAL A 120 -1.93 8.78 -8.54
N LYS A 121 -2.16 9.92 -9.17
CA LYS A 121 -1.11 10.91 -9.41
C LYS A 121 -1.16 11.99 -8.35
N VAL A 122 -0.01 12.28 -7.79
CA VAL A 122 0.18 13.35 -6.80
C VAL A 122 1.22 14.33 -7.34
N LYS A 123 1.20 15.56 -6.84
CA LYS A 123 2.27 16.52 -7.16
C LYS A 123 3.63 15.98 -6.72
N ASP A 124 4.66 16.21 -7.52
CA ASP A 124 6.03 15.70 -7.30
C ASP A 124 6.57 16.09 -5.91
N GLU A 125 6.23 17.26 -5.39
CA GLU A 125 6.59 17.71 -4.04
C GLU A 125 6.01 16.78 -2.95
N ASN A 126 4.87 16.15 -3.20
CA ASN A 126 4.18 15.25 -2.27
C ASN A 126 4.55 13.79 -2.49
N LEU A 127 5.14 13.45 -3.64
CA LEU A 127 5.57 12.08 -3.97
C LEU A 127 6.57 11.56 -2.94
N ALA A 128 7.57 12.38 -2.58
CA ALA A 128 8.53 12.05 -1.55
C ALA A 128 7.88 11.79 -0.18
N LEU A 129 6.82 12.54 0.18
CA LEU A 129 6.08 12.34 1.43
C LEU A 129 5.27 11.05 1.41
N SER A 130 4.79 10.65 0.24
CA SER A 130 3.97 9.45 0.03
C SER A 130 4.80 8.18 0.00
N ILE A 131 6.04 8.25 -0.51
CA ILE A 131 7.01 7.13 -0.58
C ILE A 131 7.81 6.97 0.71
N VAL A 132 7.88 8.01 1.58
CA VAL A 132 8.66 7.97 2.83
C VAL A 132 8.27 6.78 3.71
N ARG A 133 9.30 6.04 4.18
CA ARG A 133 9.26 4.85 5.03
C ARG A 133 8.64 3.61 4.36
N ASN A 134 9.28 3.14 3.28
CA ASN A 134 8.95 1.86 2.63
C ASN A 134 7.48 1.72 2.23
N GLY A 135 6.86 2.77 1.68
CA GLY A 135 5.47 2.72 1.24
C GLY A 135 4.41 2.57 2.35
N GLN A 136 4.79 2.70 3.64
CA GLN A 136 3.87 2.55 4.78
C GLN A 136 2.57 3.36 4.62
N TYR A 137 2.67 4.58 4.07
CA TYR A 137 1.52 5.46 3.91
C TYR A 137 0.51 4.91 2.91
N ILE A 138 1.01 4.39 1.78
CA ILE A 138 0.21 3.77 0.71
C ILE A 138 -0.38 2.45 1.19
N ARG A 139 0.41 1.60 1.85
CA ARG A 139 -0.06 0.33 2.41
C ARG A 139 -1.22 0.53 3.39
N LEU A 140 -1.09 1.49 4.31
CA LEU A 140 -2.18 1.80 5.24
C LEU A 140 -3.41 2.39 4.52
N ALA A 141 -3.23 3.17 3.47
CA ALA A 141 -4.34 3.67 2.65
C ALA A 141 -5.03 2.53 1.91
N SER A 142 -4.26 1.63 1.30
CA SER A 142 -4.76 0.44 0.61
C SER A 142 -5.54 -0.47 1.56
N GLU A 143 -5.03 -0.74 2.75
CA GLU A 143 -5.70 -1.54 3.78
C GLU A 143 -6.99 -0.86 4.27
N LEU A 144 -6.97 0.46 4.49
CA LEU A 144 -8.13 1.22 4.97
C LEU A 144 -9.29 1.22 3.98
N ILE A 145 -8.98 1.34 2.68
CA ILE A 145 -9.96 1.45 1.60
C ILE A 145 -10.35 0.06 1.08
N GLY A 146 -9.45 -0.91 1.21
CA GLY A 146 -9.61 -2.28 0.69
C GLY A 146 -9.42 -2.39 -0.82
N TRP A 147 -8.61 -1.47 -1.42
CA TRP A 147 -8.24 -1.43 -2.82
C TRP A 147 -6.73 -1.38 -2.98
N GLN A 148 -6.21 -1.93 -4.07
CA GLN A 148 -4.80 -1.75 -4.42
C GLN A 148 -4.58 -0.32 -4.88
N ILE A 149 -3.56 0.35 -4.35
CA ILE A 149 -3.26 1.74 -4.68
C ILE A 149 -1.84 1.81 -5.25
N GLN A 150 -1.74 2.32 -6.47
CA GLN A 150 -0.48 2.68 -7.10
C GLN A 150 -0.38 4.20 -7.11
N ILE A 151 0.78 4.73 -6.72
CA ILE A 151 1.00 6.17 -6.66
C ILE A 151 2.22 6.54 -7.50
N GLY A 152 2.09 7.63 -8.24
CA GLY A 152 3.17 8.20 -9.02
C GLY A 152 3.13 9.72 -9.03
N GLY A 153 4.17 10.33 -9.58
CA GLY A 153 4.24 11.76 -9.81
C GLY A 153 3.29 12.21 -10.91
N GLU A 154 3.08 13.51 -11.00
CA GLU A 154 2.19 14.11 -12.00
C GLU A 154 2.64 13.79 -13.44
N ASN A 155 3.95 13.64 -13.65
CA ASN A 155 4.56 13.35 -14.93
C ASN A 155 4.87 11.86 -15.15
N ASP A 156 4.64 11.01 -14.16
CA ASP A 156 4.85 9.57 -14.31
C ASP A 156 3.69 8.98 -15.13
N ASP A 157 4.01 8.25 -16.20
CA ASP A 157 3.04 7.38 -16.85
C ASP A 157 2.81 6.16 -15.94
N LEU A 158 1.76 6.23 -15.11
CA LEU A 158 1.32 5.13 -14.25
C LEU A 158 0.52 4.07 -15.02
N SER A 159 0.32 4.26 -16.33
CA SER A 159 -0.14 3.14 -17.14
C SER A 159 0.85 2.02 -16.90
N ILE A 160 0.40 0.94 -16.27
CA ILE A 160 1.08 -0.35 -16.38
C ILE A 160 0.96 -0.68 -17.86
N ASP A 161 1.83 -0.08 -18.63
CA ASP A 161 2.18 -0.61 -19.90
C ASP A 161 3.00 -1.84 -19.52
N ASP A 162 2.32 -3.01 -19.47
CA ASP A 162 2.96 -4.33 -19.37
C ASP A 162 3.80 -4.60 -20.64
N SER A 163 4.21 -3.51 -21.31
CA SER A 163 5.18 -3.63 -22.40
C SER A 163 6.44 -4.26 -21.81
N PRO A 164 6.98 -5.26 -22.49
CA PRO A 164 8.20 -5.93 -22.07
C PRO A 164 9.32 -4.95 -21.75
N GLU A 165 9.36 -3.81 -22.45
CA GLU A 165 10.33 -2.73 -22.25
C GLU A 165 10.24 -2.11 -20.85
N ASN A 166 9.05 -1.71 -20.42
CA ASN A 166 8.85 -1.09 -19.11
C ASN A 166 9.06 -2.08 -17.96
N VAL A 167 8.74 -3.34 -18.16
CA VAL A 167 9.02 -4.41 -17.20
C VAL A 167 10.52 -4.58 -17.00
N LEU A 168 11.30 -4.61 -18.08
CA LEU A 168 12.76 -4.74 -18.02
C LEU A 168 13.41 -3.51 -17.37
N ILE A 169 12.98 -2.31 -17.73
CA ILE A 169 13.49 -1.06 -17.14
C ILE A 169 13.23 -1.04 -15.63
N LYS A 170 12.01 -1.37 -15.21
CA LYS A 170 11.55 -1.28 -13.81
C LYS A 170 12.24 -2.31 -12.91
N PHE A 171 12.26 -3.57 -13.33
CA PHE A 171 12.72 -4.67 -12.48
C PHE A 171 14.21 -4.97 -12.61
N MET A 172 14.81 -4.70 -13.76
CA MET A 172 16.23 -4.94 -14.00
C MET A 172 17.09 -3.67 -13.93
N GLY A 173 16.45 -2.47 -13.92
CA GLY A 173 17.16 -1.20 -13.86
C GLY A 173 18.06 -0.95 -15.09
N VAL A 174 17.65 -1.44 -16.25
CA VAL A 174 18.30 -1.19 -17.56
C VAL A 174 17.76 0.11 -18.15
N ASP A 175 18.53 0.75 -19.03
CA ASP A 175 18.04 1.89 -19.78
C ASP A 175 17.12 1.46 -20.95
N ALA A 176 16.39 2.41 -21.54
CA ALA A 176 15.42 2.14 -22.59
C ALA A 176 16.09 1.55 -23.86
N ASP A 177 17.28 2.02 -24.22
CA ASP A 177 18.00 1.55 -25.39
C ASP A 177 18.41 0.08 -25.24
N LEU A 178 18.89 -0.31 -24.06
CA LEU A 178 19.25 -1.69 -23.73
C LEU A 178 18.02 -2.60 -23.63
N ALA A 179 16.92 -2.11 -23.03
CA ALA A 179 15.67 -2.85 -22.96
C ALA A 179 15.12 -3.15 -24.36
N GLN A 180 15.16 -2.18 -25.26
CA GLN A 180 14.72 -2.37 -26.64
C GLN A 180 15.58 -3.39 -27.38
N LYS A 181 16.91 -3.34 -27.24
CA LYS A 181 17.83 -4.31 -27.85
C LYS A 181 17.59 -5.73 -27.34
N LEU A 182 17.35 -5.89 -26.05
CA LEU A 182 16.99 -7.19 -25.44
C LEU A 182 15.73 -7.75 -26.08
N ILE A 183 14.67 -6.93 -26.21
CA ILE A 183 13.39 -7.34 -26.80
C ILE A 183 13.53 -7.71 -28.27
N GLU A 184 14.26 -6.91 -29.07
CA GLU A 184 14.52 -7.19 -30.49
C GLU A 184 15.25 -8.52 -30.70
N ASN A 185 16.04 -8.96 -29.72
CA ASN A 185 16.75 -10.24 -29.73
C ASN A 185 15.97 -11.38 -29.04
N GLY A 186 14.71 -11.14 -28.64
CA GLY A 186 13.80 -12.16 -28.10
C GLY A 186 13.79 -12.30 -26.59
N PHE A 187 14.52 -11.45 -25.85
CA PHE A 187 14.55 -11.39 -24.38
C PHE A 187 13.52 -10.39 -23.86
N ASP A 188 12.25 -10.69 -24.09
CA ASP A 188 11.10 -9.83 -23.79
C ASP A 188 10.57 -9.98 -22.35
N THR A 189 11.09 -10.93 -21.57
CA THR A 189 10.70 -11.18 -20.18
C THR A 189 11.93 -11.39 -19.28
N VAL A 190 11.79 -10.99 -18.00
CA VAL A 190 12.82 -11.21 -16.97
C VAL A 190 13.18 -12.70 -16.86
N GLN A 191 12.20 -13.58 -17.01
CA GLN A 191 12.41 -15.03 -16.95
C GLN A 191 13.30 -15.54 -18.10
N LYS A 192 13.08 -15.08 -19.33
CA LYS A 192 13.93 -15.46 -20.46
C LYS A 192 15.38 -15.02 -20.30
N ILE A 193 15.61 -13.89 -19.65
CA ILE A 193 16.96 -13.40 -19.37
C ILE A 193 17.63 -14.25 -18.29
N SER A 194 16.91 -14.63 -17.23
CA SER A 194 17.44 -15.49 -16.18
C SER A 194 17.75 -16.92 -16.65
N GLU A 195 17.02 -17.43 -17.64
CA GLU A 195 17.21 -18.76 -18.22
C GLU A 195 18.25 -18.78 -19.35
N SER A 196 18.72 -17.58 -19.81
CA SER A 196 19.69 -17.45 -20.89
C SER A 196 21.13 -17.72 -20.42
N SER A 197 22.00 -18.10 -21.36
CA SER A 197 23.43 -18.19 -21.10
C SER A 197 24.13 -16.85 -21.35
N VAL A 198 25.32 -16.67 -20.77
CA VAL A 198 26.18 -15.51 -21.03
C VAL A 198 26.48 -15.38 -22.54
N GLU A 199 26.72 -16.52 -23.20
CA GLU A 199 27.03 -16.56 -24.66
C GLU A 199 25.84 -16.08 -25.51
N ASP A 200 24.59 -16.33 -25.08
CA ASP A 200 23.39 -15.87 -25.79
C ASP A 200 23.24 -14.35 -25.70
N LEU A 201 23.50 -13.77 -24.55
CA LEU A 201 23.43 -12.31 -24.33
C LEU A 201 24.61 -11.57 -24.99
N GLU A 202 25.82 -12.15 -25.01
CA GLU A 202 26.97 -11.59 -25.70
C GLU A 202 26.78 -11.53 -27.25
N SER A 203 25.81 -12.27 -27.77
CA SER A 203 25.47 -12.18 -29.21
C SER A 203 24.81 -10.85 -29.58
N ILE A 204 24.37 -10.08 -28.60
CA ILE A 204 23.71 -8.77 -28.75
C ILE A 204 24.79 -7.68 -28.83
N GLU A 205 24.66 -6.79 -29.79
CA GLU A 205 25.60 -5.69 -29.98
C GLU A 205 25.66 -4.77 -28.77
N GLU A 206 26.85 -4.44 -28.27
CA GLU A 206 27.14 -3.64 -27.07
C GLU A 206 26.97 -4.36 -25.71
N ILE A 207 26.67 -5.65 -25.67
CA ILE A 207 26.63 -6.43 -24.44
C ILE A 207 27.93 -7.30 -24.41
N ASP A 208 28.75 -7.05 -23.38
CA ASP A 208 29.94 -7.86 -23.08
C ASP A 208 29.65 -8.89 -21.98
N SER A 209 30.65 -9.74 -21.69
CA SER A 209 30.52 -10.78 -20.66
C SER A 209 30.18 -10.22 -19.29
N GLU A 210 30.73 -9.06 -18.92
CA GLU A 210 30.52 -8.44 -17.61
C GLU A 210 29.07 -7.93 -17.48
N ILE A 211 28.54 -7.32 -18.55
CA ILE A 211 27.15 -6.87 -18.62
C ILE A 211 26.21 -8.06 -18.62
N SER A 212 26.51 -9.13 -19.35
CA SER A 212 25.70 -10.35 -19.40
C SER A 212 25.54 -11.01 -18.03
N GLU A 213 26.63 -11.15 -17.28
CA GLU A 213 26.61 -11.71 -15.92
C GLU A 213 25.74 -10.84 -14.99
N VAL A 214 25.88 -9.51 -15.04
CA VAL A 214 25.09 -8.58 -14.23
C VAL A 214 23.60 -8.63 -14.59
N LEU A 215 23.26 -8.78 -15.88
CA LEU A 215 21.88 -8.91 -16.34
C LEU A 215 21.23 -10.20 -15.82
N ILE A 216 21.93 -11.32 -15.85
CA ILE A 216 21.44 -12.59 -15.31
C ILE A 216 21.24 -12.49 -13.79
N GLU A 217 22.20 -11.97 -13.04
CA GLU A 217 22.10 -11.81 -11.58
C GLU A 217 20.91 -10.90 -11.20
N ARG A 218 20.73 -9.79 -11.92
CA ARG A 218 19.59 -8.87 -11.68
C ARG A 218 18.27 -9.52 -12.05
N SER A 219 18.21 -10.33 -13.10
CA SER A 219 16.97 -11.02 -13.48
C SER A 219 16.56 -12.08 -12.45
N GLU A 220 17.51 -12.81 -11.86
CA GLU A 220 17.23 -13.74 -10.76
C GLU A 220 16.71 -13.00 -9.52
N ALA A 221 17.31 -11.87 -9.17
CA ALA A 221 16.85 -11.04 -8.05
C ALA A 221 15.43 -10.47 -8.29
N ALA A 222 15.16 -10.01 -9.51
CA ALA A 222 13.85 -9.49 -9.92
C ALA A 222 12.77 -10.58 -9.89
N LEU A 223 13.07 -11.80 -10.33
CA LEU A 223 12.14 -12.93 -10.23
C LEU A 223 11.82 -13.30 -8.79
N LEU A 224 12.80 -13.23 -7.90
CA LEU A 224 12.59 -13.48 -6.48
C LEU A 224 11.67 -12.41 -5.86
N GLU A 225 11.85 -11.14 -6.23
CA GLU A 225 11.01 -10.03 -5.77
C GLU A 225 9.56 -10.16 -6.29
N LEU A 226 9.40 -10.52 -7.57
CA LEU A 226 8.09 -10.81 -8.17
C LEU A 226 7.39 -11.98 -7.47
N ALA A 227 8.09 -13.08 -7.21
CA ALA A 227 7.53 -14.24 -6.51
C ALA A 227 7.14 -13.92 -5.06
N LEU A 228 7.89 -13.07 -4.35
CA LEU A 228 7.55 -12.63 -3.00
C LEU A 228 6.31 -11.74 -3.02
N SER A 229 6.18 -10.85 -3.99
CA SER A 229 5.00 -9.98 -4.14
C SER A 229 3.74 -10.78 -4.45
N ASP A 230 3.84 -11.85 -5.22
CA ASP A 230 2.72 -12.75 -5.52
C ASP A 230 2.27 -13.54 -4.29
N ILE A 231 3.21 -14.02 -3.47
CA ILE A 231 2.92 -14.72 -2.20
C ILE A 231 2.23 -13.77 -1.21
N GLU A 232 2.72 -12.55 -1.06
CA GLU A 232 2.08 -11.53 -0.21
C GLU A 232 0.66 -11.21 -0.67
N ASN A 233 0.44 -11.14 -1.99
CA ASN A 233 -0.87 -10.92 -2.58
C ASN A 233 -1.83 -12.12 -2.39
N GLU A 234 -1.33 -13.37 -2.43
CA GLU A 234 -2.13 -14.57 -2.13
C GLU A 234 -2.48 -14.68 -0.65
N GLU A 235 -1.54 -14.42 0.25
CA GLU A 235 -1.82 -14.40 1.71
C GLU A 235 -2.84 -13.31 2.08
N LEU A 236 -2.82 -12.16 1.41
CA LEU A 236 -3.82 -11.11 1.58
C LEU A 236 -5.20 -11.54 1.06
N LYS A 237 -5.27 -12.39 0.03
CA LYS A 237 -6.53 -12.96 -0.47
C LYS A 237 -7.10 -14.01 0.49
N ASP A 238 -6.27 -14.92 1.00
CA ASP A 238 -6.71 -16.00 1.89
C ASP A 238 -7.14 -15.49 3.27
N ASN A 239 -6.45 -14.50 3.82
CA ASN A 239 -6.80 -13.87 5.11
C ASN A 239 -8.16 -13.11 5.04
N LYS A 240 -8.60 -12.72 3.84
CA LYS A 240 -9.85 -12.01 3.60
C LYS A 240 -11.09 -12.93 3.67
N TYR A 241 -10.92 -14.23 3.43
CA TYR A 241 -12.04 -15.21 3.49
C TYR A 241 -12.30 -15.75 4.91
N GLU A 242 -11.38 -15.62 5.85
CA GLU A 242 -11.59 -16.05 7.24
C GLU A 242 -12.29 -15.01 8.13
N ILE A 243 -12.32 -13.73 7.73
CA ILE A 243 -12.93 -12.64 8.53
C ILE A 243 -14.45 -12.52 8.32
N PHE A 244 -15.01 -13.19 7.32
CA PHE A 244 -16.45 -13.17 7.00
C PHE A 244 -17.20 -14.48 7.30
N ARG A 245 -16.66 -15.32 8.19
CA ARG A 245 -17.36 -16.49 8.73
C ARG A 245 -17.71 -16.37 10.19
#